data_7b13e9e2606dde9956a1ba93b84ce06c
#
_entry.id   7b13e9e2606dde9956a1ba93b84ce06c
#
_cell.length_a   1.000
_cell.length_b   1.000
_cell.length_c   1.000
_cell.angle_alpha   90.00
_cell.angle_beta   90.00
_cell.angle_gamma   90.00
#
_symmetry.space_group_name_H-M   'P 1'
#
loop_
_entity.id
_entity.type
_entity.pdbx_description
1 polymer ?
#
loop_
_entity_poly.entity_id
_entity_poly.type
_entity_poly.pdbx_seq_one_letter_code
_entity_poly.pdbx_strand_id
1 'polypeptide(L)'
;SVVLFIGVNGVGKTTTIGKIGAQLRHQGKKVLFCAADTFRAAAVEQLGIWAERTGSGFHSKGQNADPAAVAWEAMDVAIREQYDILFIDTAGRLHTKSNLMDELHKIREVIARKHPGAPHRSILIVDATTGQNALQQTKIFKEAAGIDELILTKLDGTAKGGVAVAVSMQYGIPITYVGLGEKMEDLRPFNGDDFAKALLEQ
;
A
#
# COMPACT_ATOMS: atom_id res chain seq x y z
N SER A 1 7.88 -13.03 -1.17
CA SER A 1 6.76 -12.43 -0.40
C SER A 1 5.84 -11.64 -1.31
N VAL A 2 4.54 -11.59 -1.00
CA VAL A 2 3.52 -10.81 -1.73
C VAL A 2 2.90 -9.81 -0.77
N VAL A 3 2.93 -8.53 -1.13
CA VAL A 3 2.38 -7.43 -0.34
C VAL A 3 1.31 -6.70 -1.14
N LEU A 4 0.12 -6.63 -0.58
CA LEU A 4 -1.03 -5.94 -1.16
C LEU A 4 -1.15 -4.55 -0.54
N PHE A 5 -1.09 -3.49 -1.36
CA PHE A 5 -1.26 -2.12 -0.92
C PHE A 5 -2.66 -1.61 -1.22
N ILE A 6 -3.32 -1.12 -0.18
CA ILE A 6 -4.72 -0.70 -0.17
C ILE A 6 -4.82 0.73 0.33
N GLY A 7 -5.79 1.47 -0.13
CA GLY A 7 -6.05 2.85 0.31
C GLY A 7 -6.82 3.64 -0.73
N VAL A 8 -7.48 4.71 -0.29
CA VAL A 8 -8.24 5.58 -1.20
C VAL A 8 -7.32 6.35 -2.14
N ASN A 9 -7.87 6.86 -3.24
CA ASN A 9 -7.11 7.70 -4.15
C ASN A 9 -6.61 8.97 -3.44
N GLY A 10 -5.39 9.38 -3.77
CA GLY A 10 -4.78 10.60 -3.23
C GLY A 10 -4.08 10.45 -1.87
N VAL A 11 -4.09 9.28 -1.26
CA VAL A 11 -3.38 9.05 0.02
C VAL A 11 -1.86 8.91 -0.13
N GLY A 12 -1.32 8.88 -1.35
CA GLY A 12 0.11 8.67 -1.59
C GLY A 12 0.52 7.20 -1.71
N LYS A 13 -0.41 6.32 -2.09
CA LYS A 13 -0.18 4.87 -2.19
C LYS A 13 0.98 4.52 -3.13
N THR A 14 0.90 4.90 -4.40
CA THR A 14 1.92 4.62 -5.42
C THR A 14 3.29 5.18 -5.05
N THR A 15 3.34 6.40 -4.50
CA THR A 15 4.58 7.02 -4.00
C THR A 15 5.18 6.24 -2.83
N THR A 16 4.35 5.81 -1.89
CA THR A 16 4.79 5.00 -0.73
C THR A 16 5.37 3.66 -1.19
N ILE A 17 4.69 2.98 -2.12
CA ILE A 17 5.18 1.73 -2.74
C ILE A 17 6.56 1.94 -3.36
N GLY A 18 6.73 3.01 -4.14
CA GLY A 18 8.01 3.35 -4.77
C GLY A 18 9.13 3.57 -3.76
N LYS A 19 8.84 4.31 -2.67
CA LYS A 19 9.82 4.57 -1.60
C LYS A 19 10.24 3.28 -0.86
N ILE A 20 9.29 2.43 -0.50
CA ILE A 20 9.59 1.14 0.14
C ILE A 20 10.38 0.23 -0.81
N GLY A 21 9.98 0.19 -2.08
CA GLY A 21 10.69 -0.57 -3.10
C GLY A 21 12.15 -0.12 -3.24
N ALA A 22 12.40 1.18 -3.25
CA ALA A 22 13.76 1.74 -3.29
C ALA A 22 14.60 1.31 -2.07
N GLN A 23 14.03 1.39 -0.86
CA GLN A 23 14.71 0.95 0.36
C GLN A 23 15.10 -0.53 0.29
N LEU A 24 14.19 -1.39 -0.19
CA LEU A 24 14.45 -2.82 -0.36
C LEU A 24 15.48 -3.11 -1.46
N ARG A 25 15.46 -2.36 -2.55
CA ARG A 25 16.47 -2.46 -3.60
C ARG A 25 17.86 -2.10 -3.08
N HIS A 26 17.98 -1.06 -2.25
CA HIS A 26 19.23 -0.73 -1.55
C HIS A 26 19.73 -1.84 -0.63
N GLN A 27 18.82 -2.65 -0.10
CA GLN A 27 19.14 -3.85 0.70
C GLN A 27 19.46 -5.08 -0.17
N GLY A 28 19.55 -4.92 -1.49
CA GLY A 28 19.84 -6.01 -2.43
C GLY A 28 18.66 -6.91 -2.78
N LYS A 29 17.42 -6.57 -2.36
CA LYS A 29 16.23 -7.35 -2.69
C LYS A 29 15.79 -7.14 -4.14
N LYS A 30 15.33 -8.20 -4.78
CA LYS A 30 14.74 -8.15 -6.11
C LYS A 30 13.24 -7.89 -5.99
N VAL A 31 12.79 -6.69 -6.38
CA VAL A 31 11.41 -6.21 -6.20
C VAL A 31 10.69 -6.13 -7.54
N LEU A 32 9.45 -6.65 -7.59
CA LEU A 32 8.53 -6.50 -8.73
C LEU A 32 7.35 -5.61 -8.32
N PHE A 33 7.05 -4.59 -9.11
CA PHE A 33 5.84 -3.78 -8.97
C PHE A 33 4.75 -4.25 -9.92
N CYS A 34 3.54 -4.44 -9.41
CA CYS A 34 2.35 -4.81 -10.16
C CYS A 34 1.34 -3.65 -10.13
N ALA A 35 1.00 -3.11 -11.29
CA ALA A 35 0.02 -2.04 -11.46
C ALA A 35 -1.40 -2.61 -11.60
N ALA A 36 -2.05 -2.92 -10.47
CA ALA A 36 -3.42 -3.40 -10.44
C ALA A 36 -4.48 -2.28 -10.34
N ASP A 37 -4.09 -1.00 -10.21
CA ASP A 37 -4.98 0.17 -10.44
C ASP A 37 -5.11 0.45 -11.94
N THR A 38 -5.75 -0.47 -12.67
CA THR A 38 -5.81 -0.49 -14.14
C THR A 38 -6.69 0.60 -14.74
N PHE A 39 -7.53 1.24 -13.93
CA PHE A 39 -8.46 2.28 -14.38
C PHE A 39 -7.81 3.67 -14.45
N ARG A 40 -6.71 3.87 -13.73
CA ARG A 40 -6.00 5.13 -13.66
C ARG A 40 -4.68 5.05 -14.41
N ALA A 41 -4.70 5.48 -15.68
CA ALA A 41 -3.50 5.48 -16.53
C ALA A 41 -2.31 6.20 -15.86
N ALA A 42 -2.57 7.34 -15.20
CA ALA A 42 -1.53 8.08 -14.48
C ALA A 42 -0.92 7.31 -13.29
N ALA A 43 -1.70 6.46 -12.60
CA ALA A 43 -1.18 5.61 -11.52
C ALA A 43 -0.27 4.51 -12.06
N VAL A 44 -0.66 3.88 -13.17
CA VAL A 44 0.16 2.87 -13.87
C VAL A 44 1.48 3.48 -14.34
N GLU A 45 1.42 4.64 -14.98
CA GLU A 45 2.60 5.37 -15.45
C GLU A 45 3.53 5.77 -14.29
N GLN A 46 2.96 6.31 -13.20
CA GLN A 46 3.73 6.69 -12.02
C GLN A 46 4.45 5.50 -11.38
N LEU A 47 3.78 4.34 -11.29
CA LEU A 47 4.41 3.14 -10.76
C LEU A 47 5.53 2.63 -11.67
N GLY A 48 5.36 2.74 -13.00
CA GLY A 48 6.39 2.43 -13.98
C GLY A 48 7.63 3.32 -13.82
N ILE A 49 7.44 4.63 -13.61
CA ILE A 49 8.55 5.57 -13.34
C ILE A 49 9.29 5.18 -12.04
N TRP A 50 8.58 4.77 -10.99
CA TRP A 50 9.22 4.27 -9.78
C TRP A 50 10.02 2.99 -10.04
N ALA A 51 9.49 2.07 -10.84
CA ALA A 51 10.21 0.84 -11.21
C ALA A 51 11.52 1.14 -11.92
N GLU A 52 11.49 2.04 -12.89
CA GLU A 52 12.68 2.48 -13.64
C GLU A 52 13.72 3.13 -12.72
N ARG A 53 13.29 4.10 -11.88
CA ARG A 53 14.17 4.82 -10.95
C ARG A 53 14.86 3.93 -9.93
N THR A 54 14.19 2.87 -9.51
CA THR A 54 14.69 1.96 -8.47
C THR A 54 15.37 0.72 -9.03
N GLY A 55 15.34 0.50 -10.35
CA GLY A 55 15.80 -0.73 -10.97
C GLY A 55 14.97 -1.94 -10.56
N SER A 56 13.69 -1.73 -10.25
CA SER A 56 12.73 -2.79 -9.94
C SER A 56 12.06 -3.31 -11.21
N GLY A 57 11.53 -4.55 -11.14
CA GLY A 57 10.67 -5.06 -12.20
C GLY A 57 9.31 -4.35 -12.21
N PHE A 58 8.66 -4.37 -13.36
CA PHE A 58 7.33 -3.77 -13.53
C PHE A 58 6.42 -4.70 -14.34
N HIS A 59 5.19 -4.89 -13.85
CA HIS A 59 4.16 -5.64 -14.55
C HIS A 59 2.86 -4.84 -14.62
N SER A 60 2.35 -4.67 -15.82
CA SER A 60 1.03 -4.10 -16.12
C SER A 60 0.43 -4.76 -17.35
N LYS A 61 -0.87 -4.66 -17.51
CA LYS A 61 -1.59 -5.27 -18.65
C LYS A 61 -2.33 -4.24 -19.51
N GLY A 62 -2.10 -2.97 -19.24
CA GLY A 62 -2.78 -1.88 -19.94
C GLY A 62 -4.04 -1.38 -19.22
N GLN A 63 -4.64 -0.35 -19.80
CA GLN A 63 -5.80 0.32 -19.22
C GLN A 63 -7.04 -0.57 -19.26
N ASN A 64 -7.83 -0.54 -18.19
CA ASN A 64 -9.08 -1.29 -18.02
C ASN A 64 -8.94 -2.83 -18.03
N ALA A 65 -7.73 -3.37 -17.91
CA ALA A 65 -7.56 -4.80 -17.69
C ALA A 65 -8.19 -5.22 -16.35
N ASP A 66 -8.59 -6.50 -16.22
CA ASP A 66 -9.08 -7.04 -14.95
C ASP A 66 -7.94 -7.03 -13.90
N PRO A 67 -8.06 -6.28 -12.80
CA PRO A 67 -7.02 -6.19 -11.77
C PRO A 67 -6.59 -7.54 -11.19
N ALA A 68 -7.53 -8.48 -11.05
CA ALA A 68 -7.22 -9.83 -10.58
C ALA A 68 -6.39 -10.63 -11.58
N ALA A 69 -6.65 -10.45 -12.88
CA ALA A 69 -5.83 -11.07 -13.93
C ALA A 69 -4.41 -10.49 -13.96
N VAL A 70 -4.27 -9.17 -13.78
CA VAL A 70 -2.96 -8.52 -13.67
C VAL A 70 -2.17 -9.04 -12.48
N ALA A 71 -2.81 -9.16 -11.32
CA ALA A 71 -2.19 -9.71 -10.12
C ALA A 71 -1.78 -11.19 -10.29
N TRP A 72 -2.64 -12.00 -10.92
CA TRP A 72 -2.33 -13.39 -11.24
C TRP A 72 -1.09 -13.55 -12.11
N GLU A 73 -0.99 -12.76 -13.18
CA GLU A 73 0.16 -12.79 -14.10
C GLU A 73 1.44 -12.25 -13.43
N ALA A 74 1.32 -11.20 -12.61
CA ALA A 74 2.45 -10.70 -11.82
C ALA A 74 3.02 -11.77 -10.88
N MET A 75 2.17 -12.62 -10.31
CA MET A 75 2.60 -13.78 -9.53
C MET A 75 3.42 -14.77 -10.36
N ASP A 76 3.01 -15.06 -11.60
CA ASP A 76 3.77 -15.93 -12.51
C ASP A 76 5.14 -15.34 -12.82
N VAL A 77 5.19 -14.05 -13.11
CA VAL A 77 6.44 -13.33 -13.35
C VAL A 77 7.36 -13.39 -12.12
N ALA A 78 6.78 -13.10 -10.93
CA ALA A 78 7.53 -13.09 -9.68
C ALA A 78 8.17 -14.46 -9.38
N ILE A 79 7.44 -15.54 -9.61
CA ILE A 79 7.93 -16.91 -9.39
C ILE A 79 8.98 -17.30 -10.44
N ARG A 80 8.66 -17.11 -11.72
CA ARG A 80 9.53 -17.50 -12.84
C ARG A 80 10.87 -16.77 -12.80
N GLU A 81 10.86 -15.48 -12.47
CA GLU A 81 12.03 -14.63 -12.46
C GLU A 81 12.67 -14.48 -11.09
N GLN A 82 12.17 -15.24 -10.10
CA GLN A 82 12.72 -15.30 -8.75
C GLN A 82 12.83 -13.92 -8.06
N TYR A 83 11.74 -13.15 -8.08
CA TYR A 83 11.65 -11.95 -7.28
C TYR A 83 11.50 -12.28 -5.79
N ASP A 84 12.19 -11.53 -4.93
CA ASP A 84 12.07 -11.69 -3.48
C ASP A 84 10.72 -11.16 -2.98
N ILE A 85 10.24 -10.07 -3.60
CA ILE A 85 9.04 -9.36 -3.17
C ILE A 85 8.24 -8.89 -4.39
N LEU A 86 6.93 -9.17 -4.35
CA LEU A 86 5.95 -8.63 -5.27
C LEU A 86 5.08 -7.60 -4.52
N PHE A 87 5.05 -6.36 -5.00
CA PHE A 87 4.18 -5.29 -4.55
C PHE A 87 3.02 -5.11 -5.51
N ILE A 88 1.78 -5.15 -5.00
CA ILE A 88 0.57 -4.99 -5.80
C ILE A 88 -0.10 -3.68 -5.40
N ASP A 89 -0.10 -2.70 -6.33
CA ASP A 89 -0.80 -1.41 -6.18
C ASP A 89 -2.24 -1.55 -6.66
N THR A 90 -3.21 -1.39 -5.76
CA THR A 90 -4.63 -1.57 -6.06
C THR A 90 -5.35 -0.24 -6.29
N ALA A 91 -6.52 -0.30 -6.90
CA ALA A 91 -7.42 0.85 -7.01
C ALA A 91 -7.87 1.38 -5.65
N GLY A 92 -8.25 2.65 -5.59
CA GLY A 92 -8.72 3.31 -4.37
C GLY A 92 -9.98 4.16 -4.56
N ARG A 93 -10.86 3.79 -5.49
CA ARG A 93 -12.09 4.53 -5.84
C ARG A 93 -13.21 4.24 -4.87
N LEU A 94 -13.16 4.84 -3.67
CA LEU A 94 -14.12 4.55 -2.60
C LEU A 94 -15.57 5.02 -2.91
N HIS A 95 -15.76 5.94 -3.86
CA HIS A 95 -17.10 6.35 -4.31
C HIS A 95 -17.86 5.22 -5.05
N THR A 96 -17.16 4.22 -5.56
CA THR A 96 -17.72 2.96 -6.09
C THR A 96 -17.45 1.81 -5.12
N LYS A 97 -17.85 2.00 -3.84
CA LYS A 97 -17.45 1.16 -2.71
C LYS A 97 -17.67 -0.34 -2.96
N SER A 98 -18.86 -0.73 -3.40
CA SER A 98 -19.16 -2.15 -3.64
C SER A 98 -18.21 -2.78 -4.65
N ASN A 99 -18.01 -2.12 -5.78
CA ASN A 99 -17.13 -2.63 -6.84
C ASN A 99 -15.66 -2.71 -6.39
N LEU A 100 -15.19 -1.72 -5.60
CA LEU A 100 -13.84 -1.73 -5.05
C LEU A 100 -13.63 -2.89 -4.07
N MET A 101 -14.61 -3.15 -3.18
CA MET A 101 -14.51 -4.23 -2.21
C MET A 101 -14.52 -5.61 -2.88
N ASP A 102 -15.38 -5.79 -3.88
CA ASP A 102 -15.42 -7.01 -4.69
C ASP A 102 -14.11 -7.23 -5.47
N GLU A 103 -13.55 -6.16 -6.02
CA GLU A 103 -12.27 -6.19 -6.72
C GLU A 103 -11.12 -6.62 -5.78
N LEU A 104 -11.01 -6.00 -4.60
CA LEU A 104 -10.00 -6.35 -3.60
C LEU A 104 -10.14 -7.80 -3.13
N HIS A 105 -11.37 -8.24 -2.89
CA HIS A 105 -11.66 -9.63 -2.53
C HIS A 105 -11.20 -10.59 -3.62
N LYS A 106 -11.54 -10.32 -4.87
CA LYS A 106 -11.15 -11.13 -6.03
C LYS A 106 -9.61 -11.17 -6.21
N ILE A 107 -8.92 -10.04 -6.03
CA ILE A 107 -7.45 -9.99 -6.08
C ILE A 107 -6.87 -10.93 -5.01
N ARG A 108 -7.34 -10.84 -3.77
CA ARG A 108 -6.88 -11.71 -2.69
C ARG A 108 -7.11 -13.19 -2.97
N GLU A 109 -8.29 -13.54 -3.47
CA GLU A 109 -8.63 -14.93 -3.80
C GLU A 109 -7.70 -15.51 -4.86
N VAL A 110 -7.43 -14.77 -5.94
CA VAL A 110 -6.55 -15.27 -7.01
C VAL A 110 -5.11 -15.40 -6.56
N ILE A 111 -4.62 -14.47 -5.72
CA ILE A 111 -3.30 -14.54 -5.12
C ILE A 111 -3.17 -15.76 -4.21
N ALA A 112 -4.13 -15.95 -3.29
CA ALA A 112 -4.14 -17.07 -2.35
C ALA A 112 -4.23 -18.43 -3.07
N ARG A 113 -5.00 -18.49 -4.16
CA ARG A 113 -5.14 -19.69 -4.99
C ARG A 113 -3.83 -20.02 -5.71
N LYS A 114 -3.09 -19.01 -6.14
CA LYS A 114 -1.80 -19.16 -6.81
C LYS A 114 -0.68 -19.55 -5.86
N HIS A 115 -0.67 -18.95 -4.68
CA HIS A 115 0.32 -19.22 -3.65
C HIS A 115 -0.37 -19.26 -2.27
N PRO A 116 -0.60 -20.45 -1.71
CA PRO A 116 -1.22 -20.59 -0.39
C PRO A 116 -0.47 -19.78 0.67
N GLY A 117 -1.21 -18.99 1.45
CA GLY A 117 -0.66 -18.06 2.44
C GLY A 117 -0.41 -16.64 1.93
N ALA A 118 -0.53 -16.39 0.61
CA ALA A 118 -0.47 -15.03 0.07
C ALA A 118 -1.88 -14.39 0.00
N PRO A 119 -2.01 -13.03 0.07
CA PRO A 119 -0.91 -12.11 0.31
C PRO A 119 -0.33 -12.29 1.71
N HIS A 120 0.99 -12.20 1.84
CA HIS A 120 1.67 -12.36 3.13
C HIS A 120 1.46 -11.14 4.03
N ARG A 121 1.22 -9.98 3.43
CA ARG A 121 0.90 -8.72 4.12
C ARG A 121 -0.10 -7.92 3.29
N SER A 122 -1.12 -7.39 3.94
CA SER A 122 -2.06 -6.41 3.40
C SER A 122 -1.88 -5.10 4.15
N ILE A 123 -1.41 -4.07 3.47
CA ILE A 123 -1.03 -2.78 4.07
C ILE A 123 -2.05 -1.73 3.64
N LEU A 124 -2.69 -1.10 4.61
CA LEU A 124 -3.57 0.04 4.38
C LEU A 124 -2.78 1.35 4.53
N ILE A 125 -2.80 2.17 3.49
CA ILE A 125 -2.23 3.51 3.52
C ILE A 125 -3.34 4.51 3.83
N VAL A 126 -3.13 5.30 4.87
CA VAL A 126 -4.09 6.29 5.38
C VAL A 126 -3.44 7.67 5.39
N ASP A 127 -4.16 8.65 4.89
CA ASP A 127 -3.78 10.06 4.99
C ASP A 127 -4.12 10.57 6.40
N ALA A 128 -3.11 10.98 7.17
CA ALA A 128 -3.27 11.47 8.54
C ALA A 128 -4.13 12.75 8.62
N THR A 129 -4.32 13.45 7.50
CA THR A 129 -5.14 14.68 7.45
C THR A 129 -6.65 14.41 7.41
N THR A 130 -7.08 13.17 7.15
CA THR A 130 -8.49 12.82 6.91
C THR A 130 -9.35 12.71 8.18
N GLY A 131 -8.74 12.78 9.35
CA GLY A 131 -9.47 12.78 10.62
C GLY A 131 -10.34 11.52 10.81
N GLN A 132 -11.59 11.68 11.26
CA GLN A 132 -12.53 10.59 11.53
C GLN A 132 -12.81 9.69 10.30
N ASN A 133 -12.64 10.20 9.10
CA ASN A 133 -12.78 9.41 7.88
C ASN A 133 -11.76 8.26 7.82
N ALA A 134 -10.59 8.42 8.41
CA ALA A 134 -9.58 7.37 8.49
C ALA A 134 -10.09 6.13 9.24
N LEU A 135 -10.84 6.32 10.33
CA LEU A 135 -11.46 5.23 11.11
C LEU A 135 -12.48 4.46 10.24
N GLN A 136 -13.35 5.19 9.55
CA GLN A 136 -14.36 4.58 8.68
C GLN A 136 -13.74 3.81 7.52
N GLN A 137 -12.74 4.39 6.86
CA GLN A 137 -12.00 3.75 5.78
C GLN A 137 -11.33 2.47 6.27
N THR A 138 -10.65 2.51 7.41
CA THR A 138 -9.97 1.34 7.98
C THR A 138 -10.95 0.20 8.24
N LYS A 139 -12.12 0.50 8.81
CA LYS A 139 -13.17 -0.51 9.05
C LYS A 139 -13.57 -1.21 7.75
N ILE A 140 -13.91 -0.44 6.73
CA ILE A 140 -14.38 -0.94 5.44
C ILE A 140 -13.30 -1.82 4.77
N PHE A 141 -12.07 -1.34 4.70
CA PHE A 141 -10.99 -2.09 4.07
C PHE A 141 -10.58 -3.33 4.87
N LYS A 142 -10.64 -3.26 6.21
CA LYS A 142 -10.37 -4.42 7.07
C LYS A 142 -11.36 -5.55 6.81
N GLU A 143 -12.64 -5.23 6.67
CA GLU A 143 -13.69 -6.21 6.38
C GLU A 143 -13.54 -6.84 4.99
N ALA A 144 -13.17 -6.03 3.98
CA ALA A 144 -13.08 -6.49 2.59
C ALA A 144 -11.78 -7.23 2.26
N ALA A 145 -10.66 -6.77 2.81
CA ALA A 145 -9.33 -7.22 2.37
C ALA A 145 -8.45 -7.77 3.50
N GLY A 146 -8.88 -7.68 4.75
CA GLY A 146 -8.06 -8.05 5.90
C GLY A 146 -6.77 -7.20 5.92
N ILE A 147 -6.62 -6.35 6.92
CA ILE A 147 -5.47 -5.44 7.01
C ILE A 147 -4.55 -5.89 8.13
N ASP A 148 -3.27 -6.07 7.81
CA ASP A 148 -2.25 -6.50 8.75
C ASP A 148 -1.47 -5.32 9.33
N GLU A 149 -1.33 -4.22 8.55
CA GLU A 149 -0.49 -3.08 8.88
C GLU A 149 -1.06 -1.77 8.35
N LEU A 150 -0.68 -0.67 9.01
CA LEU A 150 -0.99 0.69 8.60
C LEU A 150 0.28 1.45 8.23
N ILE A 151 0.19 2.25 7.17
CA ILE A 151 1.17 3.29 6.85
C ILE A 151 0.42 4.62 6.87
N LEU A 152 0.98 5.58 7.59
CA LEU A 152 0.44 6.94 7.66
C LEU A 152 1.21 7.86 6.75
N THR A 153 0.50 8.60 5.94
CA THR A 153 1.08 9.63 5.06
C THR A 153 0.68 11.03 5.53
N LYS A 154 1.41 12.04 5.07
CA LYS A 154 1.15 13.46 5.32
C LYS A 154 1.13 13.82 6.81
N LEU A 155 2.00 13.18 7.58
CA LEU A 155 2.17 13.40 9.03
C LEU A 155 3.14 14.56 9.32
N ASP A 156 3.25 15.52 8.43
CA ASP A 156 4.10 16.71 8.53
C ASP A 156 3.58 17.80 9.49
N GLY A 157 2.52 17.48 10.23
CA GLY A 157 1.93 18.33 11.26
C GLY A 157 1.41 17.52 12.46
N THR A 158 1.81 17.90 13.64
CA THR A 158 1.64 17.18 14.92
C THR A 158 0.18 17.01 15.37
N ALA A 159 -0.73 17.95 15.05
CA ALA A 159 -2.15 17.85 15.40
C ALA A 159 -2.89 16.68 14.73
N LYS A 160 -2.30 16.05 13.72
CA LYS A 160 -2.93 15.02 12.90
C LYS A 160 -2.62 13.59 13.34
N GLY A 161 -1.62 13.42 14.20
CA GLY A 161 -1.17 12.09 14.64
C GLY A 161 -2.16 11.35 15.54
N GLY A 162 -3.01 12.06 16.28
CA GLY A 162 -3.95 11.45 17.22
C GLY A 162 -4.94 10.48 16.57
N VAL A 163 -5.41 10.79 15.36
CA VAL A 163 -6.34 9.90 14.62
C VAL A 163 -5.67 8.58 14.25
N ALA A 164 -4.42 8.63 13.90
CA ALA A 164 -3.64 7.47 13.51
C ALA A 164 -3.48 6.49 14.68
N VAL A 165 -3.17 7.00 15.85
CA VAL A 165 -3.11 6.22 17.09
C VAL A 165 -4.49 5.63 17.40
N ALA A 166 -5.56 6.43 17.26
CA ALA A 166 -6.92 5.96 17.47
C ALA A 166 -7.29 4.80 16.53
N VAL A 167 -6.92 4.90 15.24
CA VAL A 167 -7.12 3.82 14.25
C VAL A 167 -6.38 2.55 14.68
N SER A 168 -5.10 2.68 15.00
CA SER A 168 -4.26 1.55 15.41
C SER A 168 -4.80 0.87 16.66
N MET A 169 -5.15 1.66 17.68
CA MET A 169 -5.69 1.14 18.95
C MET A 169 -7.07 0.49 18.77
N GLN A 170 -7.97 1.15 18.05
CA GLN A 170 -9.35 0.66 17.88
C GLN A 170 -9.44 -0.66 17.13
N TYR A 171 -8.57 -0.83 16.13
CA TYR A 171 -8.59 -2.02 15.27
C TYR A 171 -7.48 -3.03 15.56
N GLY A 172 -6.58 -2.73 16.49
CA GLY A 172 -5.45 -3.60 16.83
C GLY A 172 -4.48 -3.82 15.66
N ILE A 173 -4.34 -2.81 14.77
CA ILE A 173 -3.49 -2.89 13.59
C ILE A 173 -2.24 -2.04 13.82
N PRO A 174 -1.02 -2.61 13.74
CA PRO A 174 0.20 -1.85 13.97
C PRO A 174 0.47 -0.83 12.85
N ILE A 175 1.01 0.32 13.24
CA ILE A 175 1.57 1.29 12.31
C ILE A 175 3.02 0.90 12.07
N THR A 176 3.42 0.75 10.81
CA THR A 176 4.78 0.31 10.46
C THR A 176 5.64 1.41 9.87
N TYR A 177 5.06 2.33 9.13
CA TYR A 177 5.75 3.48 8.55
C TYR A 177 4.95 4.76 8.67
N VAL A 178 5.67 5.88 8.64
CA VAL A 178 5.12 7.24 8.58
C VAL A 178 5.77 8.03 7.46
N GLY A 179 4.95 8.72 6.68
CA GLY A 179 5.39 9.67 5.65
C GLY A 179 5.32 11.10 6.19
N LEU A 180 6.48 11.75 6.24
CA LEU A 180 6.67 13.09 6.78
C LEU A 180 6.88 14.14 5.69
N GLY A 181 6.90 13.74 4.42
CA GLY A 181 7.13 14.62 3.27
C GLY A 181 7.33 13.88 1.96
N GLU A 182 7.77 14.60 0.94
CA GLU A 182 7.85 14.09 -0.45
C GLU A 182 9.15 13.35 -0.77
N LYS A 183 10.24 13.60 -0.03
CA LYS A 183 11.53 13.00 -0.29
C LYS A 183 11.55 11.51 0.07
N MET A 184 12.52 10.78 -0.48
CA MET A 184 12.70 9.35 -0.21
C MET A 184 12.88 9.05 1.27
N GLU A 185 13.71 9.84 1.95
CA GLU A 185 14.04 9.74 3.37
C GLU A 185 12.89 10.17 4.29
N ASP A 186 11.84 10.79 3.75
CA ASP A 186 10.66 11.21 4.52
C ASP A 186 9.70 10.05 4.83
N LEU A 187 9.91 8.87 4.25
CA LEU A 187 9.24 7.65 4.66
C LEU A 187 10.10 6.91 5.67
N ARG A 188 9.66 6.90 6.93
CA ARG A 188 10.42 6.34 8.05
C ARG A 188 9.66 5.22 8.74
N PRO A 189 10.35 4.22 9.31
CA PRO A 189 9.73 3.27 10.23
C PRO A 189 9.05 4.03 11.38
N PHE A 190 7.87 3.57 11.78
CA PHE A 190 7.15 4.16 12.91
C PHE A 190 7.83 3.78 14.22
N ASN A 191 8.10 4.79 15.06
CA ASN A 191 8.56 4.61 16.43
C ASN A 191 7.55 5.27 17.38
N GLY A 192 6.90 4.44 18.21
CA GLY A 192 5.85 4.91 19.14
C GLY A 192 6.36 5.87 20.20
N ASP A 193 7.60 5.69 20.69
CA ASP A 193 8.20 6.55 21.72
C ASP A 193 8.52 7.93 21.17
N ASP A 194 9.11 8.00 19.97
CA ASP A 194 9.42 9.27 19.29
C ASP A 194 8.12 10.01 18.94
N PHE A 195 7.09 9.26 18.53
CA PHE A 195 5.79 9.81 18.22
C PHE A 195 5.09 10.38 19.46
N ALA A 196 5.10 9.63 20.57
CA ALA A 196 4.53 10.08 21.84
C ALA A 196 5.22 11.34 22.37
N LYS A 197 6.56 11.40 22.32
CA LYS A 197 7.33 12.61 22.68
C LYS A 197 6.91 13.81 21.82
N ALA A 198 6.82 13.65 20.51
CA ALA A 198 6.42 14.73 19.61
C ALA A 198 4.98 15.24 19.87
N LEU A 199 4.09 14.39 20.40
CA LEU A 199 2.74 14.79 20.80
C LEU A 199 2.70 15.53 22.14
N LEU A 200 3.63 15.24 23.06
CA LEU A 200 3.62 15.81 24.43
C LEU A 200 4.44 17.11 24.53
N GLU A 201 5.32 17.39 23.57
CA GLU A 201 6.17 18.59 23.53
C GLU A 201 5.46 19.82 22.90
N GLN A 202 4.15 19.77 22.73
CA GLN A 202 3.27 20.86 22.28
C GLN A 202 2.46 21.42 23.43
#